data_3c0a7624a0586a3cdfa492aa6e307018
#
_entry.id   3c0a7624a0586a3cdfa492aa6e307018
#
_cell.length_a   1.000
_cell.length_b   1.000
_cell.length_c   1.000
_cell.angle_alpha   90.00
_cell.angle_beta   90.00
_cell.angle_gamma   90.00
#
_symmetry.space_group_name_H-M   'P 1'
#
loop_
_entity.id
_entity.type
_entity.pdbx_description
1 polymer ?
#
loop_
_entity_poly.entity_id
_entity_poly.type
_entity_poly.pdbx_seq_one_letter_code
_entity_poly.pdbx_strand_id
1 'polypeptide(L)'
;LNRSLFLILPLLALLLMAGCMAEQPTAAPPPTIFLPATPLPTPTLPPLDSGWQTLEPGLELRILNVVDEQRLWQESVTVLRLDPAYFRFDVHYRPGKPLQLEAWQMETGALLVVNGGYYTEEYFATGLVISGTAPFGSSYAGFGGMFAVTAAGPEVRSLAAQPYDPAEPLQAALQSFPLLVRPGGELGFPDEDGQQARRTIVAQDRAGRIHFLIANRGAFTLHGLSSYLVASDLELDVALNLDGGPSSGLLLAGEGDGVVAG
;
A
#
# COMPACT_ATOMS: atom_id res chain seq x y z
N LEU A 1 -0.59 64.92 31.72
CA LEU A 1 0.27 65.48 32.81
C LEU A 1 1.61 64.75 32.71
N ASN A 2 2.61 65.39 32.09
CA ASN A 2 3.72 66.19 32.68
C ASN A 2 4.58 65.39 33.66
N ARG A 3 5.84 65.20 33.46
CA ARG A 3 7.07 66.04 33.34
C ARG A 3 8.28 65.10 33.34
N SER A 4 9.21 65.24 32.44
CA SER A 4 10.50 65.99 32.51
C SER A 4 11.61 65.22 33.23
N LEU A 5 12.63 64.79 32.50
CA LEU A 5 13.94 65.37 32.27
C LEU A 5 14.83 65.38 33.55
N PHE A 6 15.98 64.69 33.50
CA PHE A 6 17.27 65.28 33.89
C PHE A 6 18.45 64.45 33.33
N LEU A 7 19.24 65.12 32.55
CA LEU A 7 20.61 64.81 32.15
C LEU A 7 21.54 64.99 33.36
N ILE A 8 22.53 64.12 33.54
CA ILE A 8 23.81 64.50 34.13
C ILE A 8 24.94 63.64 33.57
N LEU A 9 25.82 64.26 32.81
CA LEU A 9 27.17 63.85 32.49
C LEU A 9 28.13 64.38 33.56
N PRO A 10 29.20 63.68 33.95
CA PRO A 10 30.55 64.17 33.83
C PRO A 10 31.56 63.13 33.34
N LEU A 11 32.31 63.43 32.33
CA LEU A 11 33.62 64.03 32.23
C LEU A 11 34.77 63.21 32.85
N LEU A 12 35.52 62.59 31.95
CA LEU A 12 36.99 62.54 31.77
C LEU A 12 37.92 62.17 32.95
N ALA A 13 38.58 60.99 32.82
CA ALA A 13 39.97 60.86 33.24
C ALA A 13 40.70 59.85 32.31
N LEU A 14 41.53 60.41 31.45
CA LEU A 14 42.49 59.73 30.59
C LEU A 14 43.69 59.34 31.47
N LEU A 15 43.93 58.05 31.68
CA LEU A 15 45.19 57.55 32.25
C LEU A 15 45.83 56.60 31.22
N LEU A 16 46.90 57.13 30.57
CA LEU A 16 47.81 56.37 29.73
C LEU A 16 48.63 55.44 30.65
N MET A 17 48.38 54.13 30.56
CA MET A 17 49.30 53.11 31.01
C MET A 17 49.90 52.42 29.82
N ALA A 18 51.12 52.77 29.49
CA ALA A 18 51.98 52.00 28.57
C ALA A 18 52.36 50.66 29.25
N GLY A 19 51.60 49.62 28.96
CA GLY A 19 51.94 48.28 29.32
C GLY A 19 52.67 47.59 28.20
N CYS A 20 53.93 47.20 28.38
CA CYS A 20 54.66 46.30 27.49
C CYS A 20 53.84 45.03 27.30
N MET A 21 53.26 44.86 26.09
CA MET A 21 52.74 43.55 25.64
C MET A 21 53.88 42.63 25.30
N ALA A 22 54.24 41.73 26.19
CA ALA A 22 55.05 40.58 25.82
C ALA A 22 54.22 39.69 24.88
N GLU A 23 54.65 39.55 23.65
CA GLU A 23 54.09 38.56 22.73
C GLU A 23 54.28 37.13 23.30
N GLN A 24 53.15 36.52 23.69
CA GLN A 24 53.14 35.11 24.01
C GLN A 24 53.33 34.30 22.71
N PRO A 25 54.23 33.34 22.67
CA PRO A 25 54.36 32.50 21.48
C PRO A 25 53.05 31.72 21.25
N THR A 26 52.40 31.93 20.14
CA THR A 26 51.22 31.19 19.71
C THR A 26 51.62 29.75 19.51
N ALA A 27 51.08 28.85 20.33
CA ALA A 27 51.34 27.41 20.15
C ALA A 27 50.74 27.00 18.80
N ALA A 28 51.57 26.30 18.00
CA ALA A 28 51.13 25.76 16.72
C ALA A 28 49.90 24.84 16.91
N PRO A 29 48.87 24.94 16.07
CA PRO A 29 47.69 24.06 16.17
C PRO A 29 48.15 22.58 16.04
N PRO A 30 47.55 21.66 16.81
CA PRO A 30 47.89 20.24 16.70
C PRO A 30 47.62 19.75 15.28
N PRO A 31 48.44 18.77 14.81
CA PRO A 31 48.28 18.23 13.46
C PRO A 31 46.88 17.63 13.31
N THR A 32 46.11 18.08 12.32
CA THR A 32 44.82 17.52 11.97
C THR A 32 45.02 16.15 11.35
N ILE A 33 44.73 15.09 12.08
CA ILE A 33 44.76 13.74 11.54
C ILE A 33 43.52 13.57 10.65
N PHE A 34 43.72 13.60 9.34
CA PHE A 34 42.69 13.18 8.40
C PHE A 34 42.58 11.66 8.44
N LEU A 35 41.57 11.15 9.13
CA LEU A 35 41.14 9.76 8.97
C LEU A 35 40.60 9.62 7.55
N PRO A 36 41.05 8.63 6.77
CA PRO A 36 40.44 8.37 5.48
C PRO A 36 38.93 8.10 5.69
N ALA A 37 38.05 8.84 4.99
CA ALA A 37 36.64 8.60 5.03
C ALA A 37 36.36 7.17 4.59
N THR A 38 35.77 6.37 5.46
CA THR A 38 35.27 5.05 5.08
C THR A 38 34.25 5.27 3.96
N PRO A 39 34.42 4.68 2.76
CA PRO A 39 33.46 4.87 1.70
C PRO A 39 32.08 4.41 2.20
N LEU A 40 31.07 5.29 2.12
CA LEU A 40 29.70 4.89 2.36
C LEU A 40 29.37 3.78 1.36
N PRO A 41 28.67 2.73 1.81
CA PRO A 41 28.18 1.71 0.89
C PRO A 41 27.32 2.39 -0.19
N THR A 42 27.65 2.15 -1.44
CA THR A 42 26.83 2.62 -2.56
C THR A 42 25.45 1.99 -2.42
N PRO A 43 24.36 2.77 -2.40
CA PRO A 43 23.02 2.20 -2.32
C PRO A 43 22.81 1.28 -3.54
N THR A 44 22.62 0.00 -3.28
CA THR A 44 22.26 -0.96 -4.32
C THR A 44 20.78 -0.76 -4.60
N LEU A 45 20.41 -0.49 -5.86
CA LEU A 45 19.00 -0.43 -6.26
C LEU A 45 18.36 -1.80 -5.98
N PRO A 46 17.10 -1.82 -5.48
CA PRO A 46 16.37 -3.07 -5.29
C PRO A 46 16.22 -3.78 -6.64
N PRO A 47 16.23 -5.12 -6.66
CA PRO A 47 16.02 -5.86 -7.90
C PRO A 47 14.67 -5.51 -8.51
N LEU A 48 14.55 -5.55 -9.84
CA LEU A 48 13.26 -5.32 -10.53
C LEU A 48 12.23 -6.38 -10.14
N ASP A 49 12.68 -7.56 -9.79
CA ASP A 49 11.87 -8.69 -9.36
C ASP A 49 12.58 -9.43 -8.23
N SER A 50 11.90 -9.60 -7.10
CA SER A 50 12.46 -10.34 -5.96
C SER A 50 12.44 -11.86 -6.16
N GLY A 51 11.71 -12.36 -7.14
CA GLY A 51 11.29 -13.74 -7.21
C GLY A 51 10.30 -14.10 -6.09
N TRP A 52 9.74 -15.31 -6.15
CA TRP A 52 8.85 -15.82 -5.10
C TRP A 52 9.64 -16.22 -3.87
N GLN A 53 9.21 -15.71 -2.72
CA GLN A 53 9.75 -16.01 -1.39
C GLN A 53 8.65 -16.70 -0.59
N THR A 54 8.88 -17.95 -0.21
CA THR A 54 7.97 -18.69 0.68
C THR A 54 8.10 -18.13 2.09
N LEU A 55 7.01 -17.57 2.63
CA LEU A 55 6.95 -17.07 4.00
C LEU A 55 6.54 -18.19 4.97
N GLU A 56 5.54 -18.98 4.57
CA GLU A 56 5.09 -20.19 5.27
C GLU A 56 4.40 -21.14 4.28
N PRO A 57 4.06 -22.36 4.65
CA PRO A 57 3.40 -23.29 3.74
C PRO A 57 2.13 -22.70 3.13
N GLY A 58 2.10 -22.59 1.81
CA GLY A 58 0.96 -22.03 1.08
C GLY A 58 0.92 -20.49 0.99
N LEU A 59 1.87 -19.75 1.59
CA LEU A 59 1.99 -18.30 1.48
C LEU A 59 3.33 -17.89 0.88
N GLU A 60 3.27 -17.13 -0.18
CA GLU A 60 4.43 -16.62 -0.89
C GLU A 60 4.32 -15.12 -1.14
N LEU A 61 5.45 -14.43 -1.06
CA LEU A 61 5.62 -13.02 -1.33
C LEU A 61 6.48 -12.81 -2.57
N ARG A 62 6.12 -11.84 -3.40
CA ARG A 62 6.96 -11.34 -4.51
C ARG A 62 6.80 -9.82 -4.61
N ILE A 63 7.90 -9.13 -4.86
CA ILE A 63 7.92 -7.69 -5.10
C ILE A 63 8.37 -7.45 -6.53
N LEU A 64 7.55 -6.76 -7.30
CA LEU A 64 7.79 -6.41 -8.69
C LEU A 64 7.99 -4.89 -8.78
N ASN A 65 9.20 -4.46 -9.13
CA ASN A 65 9.52 -3.06 -9.37
C ASN A 65 9.42 -2.77 -10.87
N VAL A 66 8.36 -2.09 -11.25
CA VAL A 66 8.06 -1.75 -12.64
C VAL A 66 8.59 -0.37 -12.94
N VAL A 67 9.37 -0.25 -14.00
CA VAL A 67 9.94 1.02 -14.46
C VAL A 67 9.46 1.28 -15.89
N ASP A 68 8.85 2.42 -16.10
CA ASP A 68 8.55 2.92 -17.45
C ASP A 68 9.49 4.09 -17.75
N GLU A 69 10.59 3.80 -18.44
CA GLU A 69 11.61 4.79 -18.79
C GLU A 69 11.09 5.88 -19.76
N GLN A 70 10.07 5.56 -20.56
CA GLN A 70 9.47 6.50 -21.51
C GLN A 70 8.57 7.51 -20.81
N ARG A 71 7.84 7.05 -19.79
CA ARG A 71 6.94 7.87 -18.97
C ARG A 71 7.59 8.39 -17.70
N LEU A 72 8.83 8.00 -17.44
CA LEU A 72 9.64 8.43 -16.28
C LEU A 72 8.98 8.12 -14.93
N TRP A 73 8.23 7.03 -14.84
CA TRP A 73 7.64 6.60 -13.57
C TRP A 73 8.12 5.21 -13.13
N GLN A 74 7.95 4.95 -11.88
CA GLN A 74 8.33 3.72 -11.20
C GLN A 74 7.18 3.27 -10.29
N GLU A 75 6.81 2.01 -10.34
CA GLU A 75 5.84 1.40 -9.44
C GLU A 75 6.46 0.23 -8.69
N SER A 76 5.95 -0.04 -7.49
CA SER A 76 6.28 -1.25 -6.73
C SER A 76 5.01 -2.01 -6.44
N VAL A 77 4.90 -3.21 -7.00
CA VAL A 77 3.75 -4.09 -6.77
C VAL A 77 4.16 -5.18 -5.80
N THR A 78 3.57 -5.16 -4.62
CA THR A 78 3.67 -6.26 -3.65
C THR A 78 2.61 -7.29 -3.98
N VAL A 79 3.00 -8.54 -4.13
CA VAL A 79 2.13 -9.67 -4.46
C VAL A 79 2.22 -10.71 -3.36
N LEU A 80 1.11 -11.00 -2.71
CA LEU A 80 0.95 -12.16 -1.83
C LEU A 80 0.10 -13.22 -2.54
N ARG A 81 0.63 -14.43 -2.62
CA ARG A 81 -0.05 -15.58 -3.22
C ARG A 81 -0.36 -16.62 -2.16
N LEU A 82 -1.62 -16.99 -2.05
CA LEU A 82 -2.14 -17.89 -1.02
C LEU A 82 -2.76 -19.12 -1.67
N ASP A 83 -2.38 -20.29 -1.18
CA ASP A 83 -3.03 -21.56 -1.55
C ASP A 83 -4.23 -21.80 -0.63
N PRO A 84 -5.48 -21.86 -1.16
CA PRO A 84 -6.69 -22.04 -0.37
C PRO A 84 -6.72 -23.34 0.46
N ALA A 85 -5.86 -24.30 0.16
CA ALA A 85 -5.74 -25.52 0.96
C ALA A 85 -5.18 -25.27 2.38
N TYR A 86 -4.44 -24.16 2.56
CA TYR A 86 -3.78 -23.82 3.83
C TYR A 86 -4.48 -22.71 4.60
N PHE A 87 -5.29 -21.87 3.93
CA PHE A 87 -5.85 -20.66 4.52
C PHE A 87 -7.37 -20.63 4.43
N ARG A 88 -7.98 -20.01 5.44
CA ARG A 88 -9.38 -19.59 5.41
C ARG A 88 -9.45 -18.14 5.02
N PHE A 89 -10.47 -17.80 4.23
CA PHE A 89 -10.77 -16.45 3.80
C PHE A 89 -12.10 -16.01 4.40
N ASP A 90 -12.19 -14.73 4.75
CA ASP A 90 -13.40 -14.13 5.27
C ASP A 90 -13.51 -12.67 4.82
N VAL A 91 -14.69 -12.09 4.97
CA VAL A 91 -14.97 -10.68 4.74
C VAL A 91 -15.60 -10.09 5.98
N HIS A 92 -14.93 -9.13 6.59
CA HIS A 92 -15.42 -8.42 7.75
C HIS A 92 -15.94 -7.04 7.38
N TYR A 93 -17.11 -6.67 7.89
CA TYR A 93 -17.75 -5.40 7.56
C TYR A 93 -18.46 -4.80 8.75
N ARG A 94 -18.28 -3.49 8.96
CA ARG A 94 -19.01 -2.66 9.94
C ARG A 94 -19.62 -1.45 9.25
N PRO A 95 -20.92 -1.48 8.98
CA PRO A 95 -21.61 -0.37 8.35
C PRO A 95 -21.43 0.94 9.12
N GLY A 96 -20.97 1.99 8.45
CA GLY A 96 -20.77 3.32 9.03
C GLY A 96 -19.69 3.45 10.11
N LYS A 97 -18.91 2.37 10.38
CA LYS A 97 -17.88 2.35 11.43
C LYS A 97 -16.63 1.60 10.94
N PRO A 98 -15.92 2.12 9.94
CA PRO A 98 -14.73 1.46 9.42
C PRO A 98 -13.65 1.37 10.49
N LEU A 99 -12.81 0.35 10.41
CA LEU A 99 -11.63 0.19 11.23
C LEU A 99 -10.38 0.25 10.34
N GLN A 100 -9.26 0.68 10.93
CA GLN A 100 -7.95 0.54 10.31
C GLN A 100 -7.54 -0.94 10.25
N LEU A 101 -6.61 -1.28 9.36
CA LEU A 101 -6.18 -2.67 9.14
C LEU A 101 -5.65 -3.32 10.42
N GLU A 102 -4.87 -2.58 11.21
CA GLU A 102 -4.32 -3.04 12.49
C GLU A 102 -5.42 -3.38 13.50
N ALA A 103 -6.47 -2.57 13.54
CA ALA A 103 -7.61 -2.81 14.42
C ALA A 103 -8.39 -4.06 13.98
N TRP A 104 -8.58 -4.26 12.67
CA TRP A 104 -9.15 -5.49 12.14
C TRP A 104 -8.28 -6.70 12.47
N GLN A 105 -6.96 -6.60 12.29
CA GLN A 105 -6.03 -7.67 12.60
C GLN A 105 -6.07 -8.06 14.08
N MET A 106 -6.05 -7.08 14.99
CA MET A 106 -6.17 -7.33 16.43
C MET A 106 -7.50 -8.00 16.80
N GLU A 107 -8.59 -7.61 16.16
CA GLU A 107 -9.92 -8.12 16.48
C GLU A 107 -10.14 -9.54 15.94
N THR A 108 -9.66 -9.81 14.73
CA THR A 108 -9.89 -11.09 14.05
C THR A 108 -8.78 -12.10 14.28
N GLY A 109 -7.57 -11.67 14.66
CA GLY A 109 -6.37 -12.49 14.68
C GLY A 109 -5.92 -12.94 13.30
N ALA A 110 -6.35 -12.25 12.24
CA ALA A 110 -6.03 -12.62 10.87
C ALA A 110 -4.52 -12.49 10.58
N LEU A 111 -3.96 -13.46 9.87
CA LEU A 111 -2.58 -13.40 9.38
C LEU A 111 -2.40 -12.28 8.37
N LEU A 112 -3.38 -12.09 7.48
CA LEU A 112 -3.39 -11.09 6.44
C LEU A 112 -4.70 -10.32 6.47
N VAL A 113 -4.61 -8.99 6.46
CA VAL A 113 -5.76 -8.08 6.31
C VAL A 113 -5.54 -7.20 5.10
N VAL A 114 -6.54 -7.07 4.25
CA VAL A 114 -6.53 -6.24 3.03
C VAL A 114 -7.78 -5.39 3.01
N ASN A 115 -7.70 -4.16 2.51
CA ASN A 115 -8.88 -3.32 2.35
C ASN A 115 -9.89 -3.92 1.36
N GLY A 116 -11.16 -3.59 1.53
CA GLY A 116 -12.26 -4.11 0.71
C GLY A 116 -12.60 -3.26 -0.50
N GLY A 117 -13.87 -3.35 -0.93
CA GLY A 117 -14.42 -2.59 -2.04
C GLY A 117 -14.79 -1.16 -1.68
N TYR A 118 -15.40 -0.45 -2.63
CA TYR A 118 -15.79 0.95 -2.51
C TYR A 118 -16.90 1.19 -1.47
N TYR A 119 -16.88 2.38 -0.89
CA TYR A 119 -17.85 2.84 0.12
C TYR A 119 -18.32 4.28 -0.13
N THR A 120 -19.45 4.65 0.47
CA THR A 120 -19.99 6.02 0.44
C THR A 120 -19.28 6.91 1.47
N GLU A 121 -19.55 8.21 1.44
CA GLU A 121 -19.03 9.17 2.44
C GLU A 121 -19.43 8.81 3.87
N GLU A 122 -20.57 8.12 4.06
CA GLU A 122 -21.03 7.63 5.36
C GLU A 122 -20.48 6.24 5.72
N TYR A 123 -19.52 5.74 4.96
CA TYR A 123 -18.85 4.45 5.16
C TYR A 123 -19.75 3.22 4.97
N PHE A 124 -20.74 3.29 4.07
CA PHE A 124 -21.50 2.14 3.63
C PHE A 124 -20.91 1.58 2.33
N ALA A 125 -20.85 0.26 2.23
CA ALA A 125 -20.41 -0.40 0.99
C ALA A 125 -21.31 -0.03 -0.18
N THR A 126 -20.72 0.28 -1.35
CA THR A 126 -21.50 0.60 -2.57
C THR A 126 -21.98 -0.64 -3.30
N GLY A 127 -21.31 -1.78 -3.12
CA GLY A 127 -21.69 -3.10 -3.64
C GLY A 127 -22.18 -4.02 -2.53
N LEU A 128 -22.56 -5.24 -2.92
CA LEU A 128 -22.91 -6.28 -1.95
C LEU A 128 -21.68 -6.69 -1.13
N VAL A 129 -21.88 -6.79 0.18
CA VAL A 129 -20.96 -7.43 1.11
C VAL A 129 -21.71 -8.50 1.89
N ILE A 130 -21.15 -9.70 2.00
CA ILE A 130 -21.62 -10.76 2.90
C ILE A 130 -20.55 -10.96 3.97
N SER A 131 -20.92 -10.66 5.21
CA SER A 131 -20.05 -10.77 6.38
C SER A 131 -20.77 -11.55 7.47
N GLY A 132 -20.16 -12.62 7.98
CA GLY A 132 -20.80 -13.52 8.93
C GLY A 132 -22.12 -14.12 8.39
N THR A 133 -22.17 -14.43 7.09
CA THR A 133 -23.35 -14.90 6.33
C THR A 133 -24.49 -13.88 6.16
N ALA A 134 -24.36 -12.66 6.72
CA ALA A 134 -25.36 -11.60 6.57
C ALA A 134 -25.06 -10.73 5.34
N PRO A 135 -26.03 -10.49 4.44
CA PRO A 135 -25.84 -9.59 3.31
C PRO A 135 -26.04 -8.13 3.71
N PHE A 136 -25.20 -7.24 3.18
CA PHE A 136 -25.27 -5.78 3.31
C PHE A 136 -25.14 -5.16 1.93
N GLY A 137 -25.76 -4.02 1.70
CA GLY A 137 -25.72 -3.30 0.45
C GLY A 137 -26.56 -3.96 -0.65
N SER A 138 -26.26 -3.64 -1.90
CA SER A 138 -26.97 -4.15 -3.08
C SER A 138 -25.99 -4.69 -4.10
N SER A 139 -26.37 -5.78 -4.77
CA SER A 139 -25.53 -6.36 -5.80
C SER A 139 -25.46 -5.47 -7.03
N TYR A 140 -24.26 -5.36 -7.62
CA TYR A 140 -24.09 -4.79 -8.95
C TYR A 140 -24.81 -5.65 -9.99
N ALA A 141 -25.47 -4.99 -10.93
CA ALA A 141 -26.22 -5.67 -11.99
C ALA A 141 -25.38 -5.76 -13.27
N GLY A 142 -24.75 -6.93 -13.48
CA GLY A 142 -24.11 -7.27 -14.76
C GLY A 142 -22.76 -6.56 -15.03
N PHE A 143 -22.14 -5.94 -14.04
CA PHE A 143 -20.79 -5.37 -14.16
C PHE A 143 -19.97 -5.60 -12.89
N GLY A 144 -18.64 -5.42 -13.01
CA GLY A 144 -17.71 -5.66 -11.92
C GLY A 144 -17.47 -7.12 -11.63
N GLY A 145 -16.98 -7.40 -10.44
CA GLY A 145 -16.64 -8.73 -9.99
C GLY A 145 -17.00 -8.95 -8.52
N MET A 146 -16.83 -10.17 -8.08
CA MET A 146 -17.05 -10.57 -6.70
C MET A 146 -15.92 -11.48 -6.24
N PHE A 147 -15.32 -11.17 -5.10
CA PHE A 147 -14.61 -12.15 -4.31
C PHE A 147 -15.64 -12.84 -3.44
N ALA A 148 -15.72 -14.16 -3.52
CA ALA A 148 -16.68 -14.96 -2.79
C ALA A 148 -16.00 -16.12 -2.07
N VAL A 149 -16.51 -16.50 -0.92
CA VAL A 149 -16.11 -17.69 -0.17
C VAL A 149 -17.29 -18.64 -0.15
N THR A 150 -17.14 -19.75 -0.86
CA THR A 150 -18.12 -20.81 -1.02
C THR A 150 -17.74 -22.01 -0.16
N ALA A 151 -18.56 -23.05 -0.14
CA ALA A 151 -18.22 -24.33 0.46
C ALA A 151 -17.04 -25.03 -0.25
N ALA A 152 -16.79 -24.71 -1.52
CA ALA A 152 -15.66 -25.24 -2.29
C ALA A 152 -14.36 -24.45 -2.08
N GLY A 153 -14.42 -23.27 -1.47
CA GLY A 153 -13.29 -22.36 -1.24
C GLY A 153 -13.53 -20.95 -1.76
N PRO A 154 -12.49 -20.10 -1.70
CA PRO A 154 -12.55 -18.76 -2.24
C PRO A 154 -12.48 -18.77 -3.78
N GLU A 155 -13.15 -17.78 -4.38
CA GLU A 155 -13.09 -17.54 -5.81
C GLU A 155 -13.20 -16.06 -6.11
N VAL A 156 -12.66 -15.64 -7.27
CA VAL A 156 -12.90 -14.33 -7.87
C VAL A 156 -13.67 -14.55 -9.16
N ARG A 157 -14.81 -13.86 -9.33
CA ARG A 157 -15.66 -14.07 -10.51
C ARG A 157 -16.18 -12.78 -11.13
N SER A 158 -16.51 -12.85 -12.38
CA SER A 158 -17.19 -11.78 -13.12
C SER A 158 -18.69 -11.83 -12.86
N LEU A 159 -19.29 -10.72 -12.41
CA LEU A 159 -20.73 -10.63 -12.22
C LEU A 159 -21.50 -10.57 -13.56
N ALA A 160 -20.84 -10.22 -14.65
CA ALA A 160 -21.43 -10.32 -15.99
C ALA A 160 -21.56 -11.76 -16.46
N ALA A 161 -20.58 -12.62 -16.14
CA ALA A 161 -20.59 -14.04 -16.51
C ALA A 161 -21.37 -14.90 -15.52
N GLN A 162 -21.25 -14.60 -14.23
CA GLN A 162 -21.91 -15.31 -13.12
C GLN A 162 -22.51 -14.29 -12.15
N PRO A 163 -23.74 -13.83 -12.39
CA PRO A 163 -24.44 -12.92 -11.50
C PRO A 163 -24.63 -13.50 -10.10
N TYR A 164 -24.71 -12.63 -9.11
CA TYR A 164 -25.04 -13.03 -7.74
C TYR A 164 -26.47 -13.56 -7.67
N ASP A 165 -26.63 -14.75 -7.10
CA ASP A 165 -27.92 -15.33 -6.75
C ASP A 165 -28.10 -15.25 -5.22
N PRO A 166 -29.15 -14.55 -4.70
CA PRO A 166 -29.43 -14.51 -3.27
C PRO A 166 -29.67 -15.88 -2.61
N ALA A 167 -29.99 -16.92 -3.39
CA ALA A 167 -30.14 -18.29 -2.89
C ALA A 167 -28.81 -19.05 -2.79
N GLU A 168 -27.73 -18.49 -3.32
CA GLU A 168 -26.41 -19.11 -3.22
C GLU A 168 -25.88 -19.09 -1.79
N PRO A 169 -25.43 -20.22 -1.23
CA PRO A 169 -24.97 -20.30 0.14
C PRO A 169 -23.52 -19.79 0.28
N LEU A 170 -23.32 -18.48 0.22
CA LEU A 170 -22.02 -17.84 0.42
C LEU A 170 -21.70 -17.68 1.90
N GLN A 171 -20.47 -18.03 2.29
CA GLN A 171 -19.96 -17.81 3.64
C GLN A 171 -19.54 -16.36 3.85
N ALA A 172 -18.88 -15.79 2.84
CA ALA A 172 -18.47 -14.38 2.80
C ALA A 172 -18.39 -13.93 1.35
N ALA A 173 -18.58 -12.63 1.10
CA ALA A 173 -18.36 -12.06 -0.22
C ALA A 173 -18.18 -10.55 -0.15
N LEU A 174 -17.50 -10.00 -1.16
CA LEU A 174 -17.52 -8.57 -1.45
C LEU A 174 -17.55 -8.34 -2.96
N GLN A 175 -18.29 -7.32 -3.39
CA GLN A 175 -18.31 -6.89 -4.78
C GLN A 175 -17.51 -5.60 -4.95
N SER A 176 -16.86 -5.48 -6.11
CA SER A 176 -16.11 -4.30 -6.49
C SER A 176 -16.03 -4.16 -8.02
N PHE A 177 -15.31 -3.16 -8.50
CA PHE A 177 -15.09 -2.92 -9.93
C PHE A 177 -13.85 -2.02 -10.15
N PRO A 178 -13.32 -1.99 -11.41
CA PRO A 178 -13.59 -2.91 -12.49
C PRO A 178 -12.87 -4.25 -12.33
N LEU A 179 -13.19 -5.21 -13.21
CA LEU A 179 -12.27 -6.31 -13.47
C LEU A 179 -11.08 -5.76 -14.27
N LEU A 180 -9.87 -6.06 -13.81
CA LEU A 180 -8.62 -5.74 -14.50
C LEU A 180 -8.20 -6.89 -15.42
N VAL A 181 -8.51 -8.11 -15.02
CA VAL A 181 -8.37 -9.31 -15.85
C VAL A 181 -9.74 -9.99 -15.85
N ARG A 182 -10.30 -10.24 -17.02
CA ARG A 182 -11.54 -11.02 -17.18
C ARG A 182 -11.23 -12.51 -17.15
N PRO A 183 -12.22 -13.35 -16.82
CA PRO A 183 -12.05 -14.80 -16.86
C PRO A 183 -11.39 -15.27 -18.15
N GLY A 184 -10.42 -16.17 -18.04
CA GLY A 184 -9.57 -16.61 -19.14
C GLY A 184 -8.29 -15.81 -19.30
N GLY A 185 -8.01 -14.83 -18.46
CA GLY A 185 -6.80 -14.01 -18.54
C GLY A 185 -6.89 -12.87 -19.56
N GLU A 186 -8.10 -12.46 -19.95
CA GLU A 186 -8.34 -11.41 -20.93
C GLU A 186 -8.23 -10.00 -20.34
N LEU A 187 -7.89 -9.00 -21.17
CA LEU A 187 -7.85 -7.59 -20.76
C LEU A 187 -9.22 -7.13 -20.24
N GLY A 188 -9.25 -6.69 -18.97
CA GLY A 188 -10.48 -6.32 -18.28
C GLY A 188 -10.86 -4.86 -18.44
N PHE A 189 -9.87 -3.97 -18.50
CA PHE A 189 -10.07 -2.52 -18.57
C PHE A 189 -9.32 -1.92 -19.78
N PRO A 190 -9.96 -1.85 -20.95
CA PRO A 190 -9.31 -1.41 -22.19
C PRO A 190 -9.17 0.11 -22.31
N ASP A 191 -10.00 0.89 -21.61
CA ASP A 191 -10.07 2.33 -21.77
C ASP A 191 -9.03 3.04 -20.90
N GLU A 192 -8.24 3.95 -21.50
CA GLU A 192 -7.25 4.74 -20.80
C GLU A 192 -7.84 6.10 -20.39
N ASP A 193 -7.95 6.35 -19.07
CA ASP A 193 -8.50 7.58 -18.49
C ASP A 193 -7.42 8.52 -17.91
N GLY A 194 -6.16 8.08 -17.91
CA GLY A 194 -5.03 8.83 -17.38
C GLY A 194 -5.01 8.96 -15.84
N GLN A 195 -5.95 8.37 -15.13
CA GLN A 195 -6.07 8.52 -13.67
C GLN A 195 -5.15 7.55 -12.93
N GLN A 196 -4.04 8.07 -12.47
CA GLN A 196 -3.09 7.32 -11.67
C GLN A 196 -3.49 7.33 -10.20
N ALA A 197 -3.39 6.16 -9.53
CA ALA A 197 -3.62 6.03 -8.10
C ALA A 197 -2.97 4.75 -7.55
N ARG A 198 -2.79 4.67 -6.24
CA ARG A 198 -2.52 3.39 -5.56
C ARG A 198 -3.68 2.44 -5.82
N ARG A 199 -3.37 1.15 -5.93
CA ARG A 199 -4.37 0.13 -6.28
C ARG A 199 -4.26 -1.07 -5.36
N THR A 200 -5.40 -1.63 -5.01
CA THR A 200 -5.54 -2.91 -4.33
C THR A 200 -6.29 -3.86 -5.22
N ILE A 201 -5.80 -5.07 -5.36
CA ILE A 201 -6.36 -6.07 -6.26
C ILE A 201 -6.49 -7.40 -5.51
N VAL A 202 -7.62 -8.08 -5.71
CA VAL A 202 -7.75 -9.51 -5.44
C VAL A 202 -7.87 -10.24 -6.76
N ALA A 203 -7.09 -11.33 -6.91
CA ALA A 203 -7.07 -12.10 -8.14
C ALA A 203 -7.05 -13.60 -7.84
N GLN A 204 -7.42 -14.39 -8.85
CA GLN A 204 -7.27 -15.83 -8.84
C GLN A 204 -6.46 -16.25 -10.06
N ASP A 205 -5.49 -17.13 -9.85
CA ASP A 205 -4.72 -17.70 -10.95
C ASP A 205 -5.37 -18.99 -11.50
N ARG A 206 -4.83 -19.47 -12.60
CA ARG A 206 -5.34 -20.69 -13.26
C ARG A 206 -5.19 -21.97 -12.42
N ALA A 207 -4.35 -21.95 -11.39
CA ALA A 207 -4.21 -23.03 -10.42
C ALA A 207 -5.21 -22.93 -9.25
N GLY A 208 -6.03 -21.85 -9.20
CA GLY A 208 -7.01 -21.60 -8.16
C GLY A 208 -6.46 -20.91 -6.92
N ARG A 209 -5.19 -20.47 -6.92
CA ARG A 209 -4.59 -19.72 -5.80
C ARG A 209 -5.11 -18.29 -5.81
N ILE A 210 -5.24 -17.71 -4.62
CA ILE A 210 -5.68 -16.34 -4.45
C ILE A 210 -4.46 -15.43 -4.32
N HIS A 211 -4.49 -14.32 -5.05
CA HIS A 211 -3.47 -13.29 -5.01
C HIS A 211 -4.06 -12.00 -4.45
N PHE A 212 -3.35 -11.36 -3.51
CA PHE A 212 -3.59 -9.97 -3.15
C PHE A 212 -2.41 -9.13 -3.64
N LEU A 213 -2.70 -8.08 -4.38
CA LEU A 213 -1.68 -7.21 -4.93
C LEU A 213 -1.91 -5.76 -4.49
N ILE A 214 -0.82 -5.08 -4.16
CA ILE A 214 -0.84 -3.64 -3.88
C ILE A 214 0.16 -2.93 -4.80
N ALA A 215 -0.32 -1.97 -5.58
CA ALA A 215 0.51 -1.02 -6.31
C ALA A 215 0.65 0.25 -5.46
N ASN A 216 1.82 0.42 -4.83
CA ASN A 216 2.01 1.33 -3.69
C ASN A 216 2.24 2.78 -4.06
N ARG A 217 2.84 3.06 -5.22
CA ARG A 217 3.30 4.41 -5.59
C ARG A 217 2.26 5.21 -6.35
N GLY A 218 1.21 4.53 -6.82
CA GLY A 218 0.11 5.17 -7.55
C GLY A 218 0.51 5.60 -8.95
N ALA A 219 1.44 4.89 -9.58
CA ALA A 219 1.89 5.21 -10.94
C ALA A 219 1.02 4.58 -12.03
N PHE A 220 0.24 3.54 -11.69
CA PHE A 220 -0.65 2.90 -12.64
C PHE A 220 -1.99 3.61 -12.81
N THR A 221 -2.41 3.77 -14.07
CA THR A 221 -3.83 3.88 -14.43
C THR A 221 -4.48 2.49 -14.38
N LEU A 222 -5.82 2.43 -14.38
CA LEU A 222 -6.52 1.13 -14.43
C LEU A 222 -6.18 0.36 -15.71
N HIS A 223 -6.11 1.04 -16.86
CA HIS A 223 -5.70 0.45 -18.11
C HIS A 223 -4.26 -0.08 -18.08
N GLY A 224 -3.33 0.76 -17.61
CA GLY A 224 -1.92 0.38 -17.50
C GLY A 224 -1.73 -0.85 -16.60
N LEU A 225 -2.43 -0.88 -15.44
CA LEU A 225 -2.37 -2.02 -14.52
C LEU A 225 -3.02 -3.27 -15.14
N SER A 226 -4.19 -3.14 -15.79
CA SER A 226 -4.85 -4.24 -16.50
C SER A 226 -3.92 -4.87 -17.55
N SER A 227 -3.29 -4.04 -18.37
CA SER A 227 -2.33 -4.47 -19.40
C SER A 227 -1.10 -5.16 -18.79
N TYR A 228 -0.57 -4.60 -17.70
CA TYR A 228 0.55 -5.18 -16.98
C TYR A 228 0.22 -6.57 -16.41
N LEU A 229 -0.93 -6.71 -15.75
CA LEU A 229 -1.37 -7.98 -15.16
C LEU A 229 -1.56 -9.08 -16.19
N VAL A 230 -2.17 -8.76 -17.35
CA VAL A 230 -2.37 -9.71 -18.45
C VAL A 230 -1.03 -10.16 -19.05
N ALA A 231 -0.06 -9.24 -19.16
CA ALA A 231 1.27 -9.54 -19.72
C ALA A 231 2.22 -10.20 -18.71
N SER A 232 1.84 -10.24 -17.42
CA SER A 232 2.70 -10.79 -16.36
C SER A 232 2.75 -12.31 -16.38
N ASP A 233 3.77 -12.86 -15.73
CA ASP A 233 3.93 -14.31 -15.47
C ASP A 233 3.17 -14.80 -14.23
N LEU A 234 2.24 -14.00 -13.69
CA LEU A 234 1.41 -14.38 -12.55
C LEU A 234 0.32 -15.41 -12.90
N GLU A 235 0.11 -15.67 -14.20
CA GLU A 235 -0.87 -16.65 -14.74
C GLU A 235 -2.30 -16.41 -14.24
N LEU A 236 -2.68 -15.13 -14.03
CA LEU A 236 -4.00 -14.77 -13.54
C LEU A 236 -5.09 -15.19 -14.50
N ASP A 237 -6.12 -15.86 -13.98
CA ASP A 237 -7.37 -16.14 -14.70
C ASP A 237 -8.32 -14.94 -14.63
N VAL A 238 -8.42 -14.34 -13.42
CA VAL A 238 -9.30 -13.20 -13.15
C VAL A 238 -8.69 -12.28 -12.12
N ALA A 239 -8.84 -10.96 -12.25
CA ALA A 239 -8.39 -9.97 -11.28
C ALA A 239 -9.42 -8.86 -11.11
N LEU A 240 -9.77 -8.59 -9.86
CA LEU A 240 -10.75 -7.60 -9.44
C LEU A 240 -10.06 -6.45 -8.71
N ASN A 241 -10.26 -5.22 -9.21
CA ASN A 241 -9.83 -4.02 -8.50
C ASN A 241 -10.73 -3.80 -7.27
N LEU A 242 -10.10 -3.54 -6.15
CA LEU A 242 -10.75 -3.12 -4.91
C LEU A 242 -10.66 -1.60 -4.76
N ASP A 243 -11.04 -1.06 -3.60
CA ASP A 243 -10.87 0.37 -3.37
C ASP A 243 -9.40 0.75 -3.36
N GLY A 244 -9.10 1.89 -3.96
CA GLY A 244 -7.75 2.35 -4.24
C GLY A 244 -7.42 3.67 -3.53
N GLY A 245 -6.35 4.33 -4.02
CA GLY A 245 -5.91 5.61 -3.48
C GLY A 245 -5.59 5.55 -1.99
N PRO A 246 -6.18 6.43 -1.15
CA PRO A 246 -5.94 6.43 0.30
C PRO A 246 -6.37 5.16 1.01
N SER A 247 -7.32 4.41 0.45
CA SER A 247 -7.83 3.16 1.04
C SER A 247 -6.92 1.97 0.81
N SER A 248 -5.99 2.05 -0.15
CA SER A 248 -5.09 0.93 -0.46
C SER A 248 -4.26 0.53 0.74
N GLY A 249 -4.35 -0.71 1.15
CA GLY A 249 -3.59 -1.22 2.28
C GLY A 249 -3.61 -2.73 2.40
N LEU A 250 -2.50 -3.26 2.88
CA LEU A 250 -2.30 -4.67 3.17
C LEU A 250 -1.43 -4.78 4.42
N LEU A 251 -1.86 -5.58 5.37
CA LEU A 251 -1.15 -5.84 6.61
C LEU A 251 -0.98 -7.34 6.80
N LEU A 252 0.26 -7.81 6.77
CA LEU A 252 0.64 -9.18 7.05
C LEU A 252 1.24 -9.26 8.45
N ALA A 253 0.73 -10.14 9.31
CA ALA A 253 1.33 -10.39 10.62
C ALA A 253 2.70 -11.07 10.46
N GLY A 254 3.69 -10.68 11.26
CA GLY A 254 5.03 -11.28 11.24
C GLY A 254 5.80 -10.98 12.52
N GLU A 255 6.89 -11.71 12.78
CA GLU A 255 7.85 -11.36 13.81
C GLU A 255 8.67 -10.15 13.33
N GLY A 256 8.43 -8.99 13.92
CA GLY A 256 8.93 -7.69 13.49
C GLY A 256 7.82 -6.83 12.89
N ASP A 257 8.15 -5.64 12.45
CA ASP A 257 7.19 -4.75 11.79
C ASP A 257 6.60 -5.48 10.56
N GLY A 258 5.35 -5.92 10.66
CA GLY A 258 4.66 -6.63 9.59
C GLY A 258 4.79 -5.89 8.26
N VAL A 259 4.71 -6.60 7.13
CA VAL A 259 4.72 -5.96 5.81
C VAL A 259 3.47 -5.09 5.73
N VAL A 260 3.63 -3.79 5.96
CA VAL A 260 2.61 -2.78 5.72
C VAL A 260 2.90 -2.21 4.34
N ALA A 261 2.02 -2.49 3.39
CA ALA A 261 2.02 -1.86 2.09
C ALA A 261 0.77 -0.99 2.02
N GLY A 262 0.94 0.35 2.05
CA GLY A 262 -0.18 1.29 1.99
C GLY A 262 0.29 2.73 1.88
#